data_9881648ea373efdf4b7b8f326ff0527b
#
_entry.id   9881648ea373efdf4b7b8f326ff0527b
#
_cell.length_a   1.000
_cell.length_b   1.000
_cell.length_c   1.000
_cell.angle_alpha   90.00
_cell.angle_beta   90.00
_cell.angle_gamma   90.00
#
_symmetry.space_group_name_H-M   'P 1'
#
loop_
_entity.id
_entity.type
_entity.pdbx_description
1 polymer ?
#
loop_
_entity_poly.entity_id
_entity_poly.type
_entity_poly.pdbx_seq_one_letter_code
_entity_poly.pdbx_strand_id
1 'polypeptide(L)'
;MIDIPVLDNEEMWASKAVDDHHKMTQLNVPQLMWIDVITAVLSQPTFDEKIGNMGYVFKNMIAKYVSSAEYYLVSYGAFNELIKPNPVLLRLIEADEPLDMKKYFYGKDKPSLLEHMVRTSVTAKALLSLGKSPSKEDVSYILRNSGNVAIVLREEDKLLSKSKMPKNWAFSDSYHARYIEAGVKIVENIRVRRNGTIYR
;
A
#
# COMPACT_ATOMS: atom_id res chain seq x y z
N MET A 1 15.58 -10.37 -23.00
CA MET A 1 15.13 -11.11 -21.81
C MET A 1 15.69 -10.35 -20.63
N ILE A 2 14.83 -9.64 -19.88
CA ILE A 2 15.29 -8.88 -18.72
C ILE A 2 15.55 -9.89 -17.62
N ASP A 3 16.81 -10.02 -17.24
CA ASP A 3 17.22 -10.84 -16.09
C ASP A 3 16.81 -10.06 -14.83
N ILE A 4 15.70 -10.46 -14.22
CA ILE A 4 15.20 -9.81 -13.00
C ILE A 4 15.93 -10.48 -11.84
N PRO A 5 16.85 -9.78 -11.14
CA PRO A 5 17.56 -10.36 -10.03
C PRO A 5 16.57 -10.73 -8.91
N VAL A 6 16.52 -11.99 -8.56
CA VAL A 6 15.84 -12.49 -7.37
C VAL A 6 16.84 -12.34 -6.22
N LEU A 7 16.54 -11.40 -5.32
CA LEU A 7 17.37 -11.18 -4.15
C LEU A 7 17.01 -12.22 -3.08
N ASP A 8 17.92 -13.12 -2.81
CA ASP A 8 17.72 -14.20 -1.83
C ASP A 8 18.25 -13.87 -0.41
N ASN A 9 18.65 -12.64 -0.13
CA ASN A 9 19.33 -12.28 1.11
C ASN A 9 18.53 -11.29 1.97
N GLU A 10 18.07 -11.73 3.16
CA GLU A 10 17.24 -10.95 4.09
C GLU A 10 17.86 -9.60 4.53
N GLU A 11 19.19 -9.55 4.69
CA GLU A 11 19.90 -8.32 5.08
C GLU A 11 19.88 -7.25 3.98
N MET A 12 19.87 -7.66 2.70
CA MET A 12 19.82 -6.75 1.57
C MET A 12 18.42 -6.18 1.39
N TRP A 13 17.35 -6.89 1.81
CA TRP A 13 15.99 -6.41 1.83
C TRP A 13 15.80 -5.27 2.83
N ALA A 14 16.39 -5.37 4.01
CA ALA A 14 16.26 -4.36 5.05
C ALA A 14 16.91 -3.03 4.66
N SER A 15 18.13 -3.05 4.10
CA SER A 15 18.85 -1.83 3.73
C SER A 15 18.30 -1.14 2.48
N LYS A 16 17.90 -1.89 1.46
CA LYS A 16 17.29 -1.34 0.24
C LYS A 16 15.84 -0.90 0.42
N ALA A 17 15.08 -1.56 1.30
CA ALA A 17 13.73 -1.13 1.64
C ALA A 17 13.71 0.27 2.26
N VAL A 18 14.73 0.65 3.02
CA VAL A 18 14.90 2.00 3.56
C VAL A 18 15.14 3.02 2.44
N ASP A 19 15.96 2.69 1.44
CA ASP A 19 16.29 3.58 0.33
C ASP A 19 15.12 3.73 -0.67
N ASP A 20 14.40 2.65 -0.96
CA ASP A 20 13.17 2.69 -1.76
C ASP A 20 12.02 3.38 -1.03
N HIS A 21 11.98 3.29 0.29
CA HIS A 21 11.02 4.01 1.11
C HIS A 21 11.15 5.54 0.92
N HIS A 22 12.37 6.06 0.86
CA HIS A 22 12.60 7.48 0.58
C HIS A 22 12.24 7.88 -0.86
N LYS A 23 12.44 7.02 -1.86
CA LYS A 23 12.11 7.33 -3.27
C LYS A 23 10.62 7.27 -3.58
N MET A 24 9.84 6.45 -2.85
CA MET A 24 8.39 6.36 -3.00
C MET A 24 7.62 7.47 -2.28
N THR A 25 8.28 8.39 -1.60
CA THR A 25 7.68 9.37 -0.69
C THR A 25 7.39 10.74 -1.29
N GLN A 26 7.47 10.92 -2.60
CA GLN A 26 6.83 12.08 -3.19
C GLN A 26 5.31 11.88 -3.18
N LEU A 27 4.69 12.48 -2.17
CA LEU A 27 3.24 12.48 -2.06
C LEU A 27 2.64 13.23 -3.24
N ASN A 28 1.71 12.59 -3.93
CA ASN A 28 0.92 13.24 -4.96
C ASN A 28 -0.17 14.13 -4.34
N VAL A 29 -0.77 14.99 -5.16
CA VAL A 29 -1.82 15.92 -4.70
C VAL A 29 -2.97 15.22 -3.97
N PRO A 30 -3.55 14.10 -4.47
CA PRO A 30 -4.57 13.35 -3.75
C PRO A 30 -4.13 12.87 -2.36
N GLN A 31 -2.90 12.41 -2.20
CA GLN A 31 -2.40 11.98 -0.90
C GLN A 31 -2.26 13.15 0.09
N LEU A 32 -1.77 14.30 -0.38
CA LEU A 32 -1.70 15.52 0.44
C LEU A 32 -3.10 15.96 0.90
N MET A 33 -4.09 15.93 0.01
CA MET A 33 -5.49 16.22 0.36
C MET A 33 -6.03 15.25 1.43
N TRP A 34 -5.73 13.97 1.35
CA TRP A 34 -6.16 13.00 2.34
C TRP A 34 -5.49 13.20 3.70
N ILE A 35 -4.22 13.62 3.74
CA ILE A 35 -3.55 13.99 5.00
C ILE A 35 -4.31 15.14 5.65
N ASP A 36 -4.66 16.19 4.90
CA ASP A 36 -5.40 17.33 5.41
C ASP A 36 -6.80 16.93 5.94
N VAL A 37 -7.52 16.11 5.19
CA VAL A 37 -8.84 15.60 5.60
C VAL A 37 -8.76 14.78 6.88
N ILE A 38 -7.81 13.83 6.95
CA ILE A 38 -7.62 12.95 8.12
C ILE A 38 -7.22 13.77 9.35
N THR A 39 -6.31 14.74 9.19
CA THR A 39 -5.90 15.65 10.26
C THR A 39 -7.09 16.47 10.78
N ALA A 40 -7.89 17.03 9.86
CA ALA A 40 -9.07 17.80 10.22
C ALA A 40 -10.12 16.95 10.97
N VAL A 41 -10.34 15.71 10.55
CA VAL A 41 -11.27 14.78 11.22
C VAL A 41 -10.80 14.46 12.64
N LEU A 42 -9.52 14.13 12.82
CA LEU A 42 -8.94 13.83 14.14
C LEU A 42 -8.97 15.04 15.09
N SER A 43 -8.97 16.25 14.54
CA SER A 43 -9.02 17.49 15.32
C SER A 43 -10.45 17.90 15.73
N GLN A 44 -11.49 17.20 15.22
CA GLN A 44 -12.86 17.52 15.63
C GLN A 44 -13.16 17.06 17.05
N PRO A 45 -13.64 17.93 17.95
CA PRO A 45 -13.96 17.55 19.34
C PRO A 45 -15.02 16.44 19.45
N THR A 46 -15.90 16.34 18.44
CA THR A 46 -17.00 15.38 18.39
C THR A 46 -16.62 14.07 17.71
N PHE A 47 -15.38 13.95 17.18
CA PHE A 47 -14.95 12.72 16.54
C PHE A 47 -14.73 11.63 17.59
N ASP A 48 -15.46 10.52 17.45
CA ASP A 48 -15.29 9.29 18.21
C ASP A 48 -15.52 8.10 17.29
N GLU A 49 -14.49 7.31 17.08
CA GLU A 49 -14.51 6.14 16.18
C GLU A 49 -15.50 5.04 16.63
N LYS A 50 -15.99 5.11 17.86
CA LYS A 50 -16.96 4.16 18.45
C LYS A 50 -18.40 4.54 18.16
N ILE A 51 -18.67 5.77 17.69
CA ILE A 51 -20.01 6.25 17.43
C ILE A 51 -20.45 5.81 16.02
N GLY A 52 -21.50 5.01 15.93
CA GLY A 52 -22.11 4.58 14.67
C GLY A 52 -21.08 3.96 13.71
N ASN A 53 -21.02 4.49 12.48
CA ASN A 53 -20.12 4.02 11.43
C ASN A 53 -18.80 4.79 11.34
N MET A 54 -18.47 5.66 12.31
CA MET A 54 -17.30 6.55 12.22
C MET A 54 -15.97 5.80 12.08
N GLY A 55 -15.81 4.71 12.82
CA GLY A 55 -14.61 3.87 12.69
C GLY A 55 -14.45 3.22 11.31
N TYR A 56 -15.56 2.84 10.68
CA TYR A 56 -15.55 2.33 9.31
C TYR A 56 -15.19 3.44 8.31
N VAL A 57 -15.83 4.62 8.43
CA VAL A 57 -15.55 5.78 7.59
C VAL A 57 -14.08 6.19 7.69
N PHE A 58 -13.55 6.25 8.91
CA PHE A 58 -12.16 6.62 9.15
C PHE A 58 -11.16 5.63 8.50
N LYS A 59 -11.40 4.32 8.63
CA LYS A 59 -10.59 3.32 7.93
C LYS A 59 -10.66 3.46 6.41
N ASN A 60 -11.83 3.83 5.87
CA ASN A 60 -11.98 4.08 4.44
C ASN A 60 -11.19 5.31 3.97
N MET A 61 -11.10 6.38 4.77
CA MET A 61 -10.24 7.53 4.46
C MET A 61 -8.77 7.12 4.34
N ILE A 62 -8.28 6.29 5.29
CA ILE A 62 -6.93 5.75 5.25
C ILE A 62 -6.73 4.87 4.01
N ALA A 63 -7.68 3.99 3.71
CA ALA A 63 -7.62 3.15 2.50
C ALA A 63 -7.58 4.00 1.22
N LYS A 64 -8.31 5.11 1.17
CA LYS A 64 -8.28 6.06 0.05
C LYS A 64 -6.94 6.77 -0.06
N TYR A 65 -6.35 7.21 1.06
CA TYR A 65 -4.99 7.75 1.07
C TYR A 65 -3.99 6.78 0.44
N VAL A 66 -3.93 5.55 0.93
CA VAL A 66 -2.97 4.53 0.44
C VAL A 66 -3.23 4.20 -1.02
N SER A 67 -4.50 4.00 -1.40
CA SER A 67 -4.89 3.70 -2.78
C SER A 67 -4.74 4.89 -3.73
N SER A 68 -4.45 6.10 -3.23
CA SER A 68 -4.17 7.28 -4.05
C SER A 68 -2.72 7.34 -4.54
N ALA A 69 -1.85 6.45 -4.10
CA ALA A 69 -0.49 6.35 -4.62
C ALA A 69 -0.50 6.22 -6.15
N GLU A 70 0.46 6.85 -6.81
CA GLU A 70 0.59 6.82 -8.28
C GLU A 70 0.99 5.43 -8.77
N TYR A 71 1.86 4.76 -8.02
CA TYR A 71 2.41 3.46 -8.36
C TYR A 71 2.02 2.40 -7.35
N TYR A 72 1.71 1.21 -7.86
CA TYR A 72 1.47 0.03 -7.06
C TYR A 72 2.62 -0.97 -7.23
N LEU A 73 2.97 -1.63 -6.14
CA LEU A 73 3.94 -2.70 -6.14
C LEU A 73 3.34 -3.99 -6.71
N VAL A 74 4.18 -4.95 -7.05
CA VAL A 74 3.74 -6.21 -7.64
C VAL A 74 4.40 -7.36 -6.91
N SER A 75 3.63 -8.37 -6.49
CA SER A 75 4.20 -9.60 -5.96
C SER A 75 4.84 -10.43 -7.08
N TYR A 76 5.79 -11.29 -6.71
CA TYR A 76 6.45 -12.19 -7.65
C TYR A 76 5.47 -13.15 -8.32
N GLY A 77 4.47 -13.66 -7.57
CA GLY A 77 3.41 -14.50 -8.11
C GLY A 77 2.57 -13.74 -9.15
N ALA A 78 2.08 -12.54 -8.80
CA ALA A 78 1.30 -11.73 -9.73
C ALA A 78 2.10 -11.34 -10.99
N PHE A 79 3.40 -11.06 -10.85
CA PHE A 79 4.26 -10.80 -11.99
C PHE A 79 4.34 -12.00 -12.93
N ASN A 80 4.67 -13.18 -12.41
CA ASN A 80 4.88 -14.38 -13.21
C ASN A 80 3.59 -14.91 -13.88
N GLU A 81 2.46 -14.81 -13.17
CA GLU A 81 1.22 -15.40 -13.67
C GLU A 81 0.37 -14.43 -14.51
N LEU A 82 0.48 -13.12 -14.30
CA LEU A 82 -0.40 -12.16 -14.94
C LEU A 82 0.32 -11.19 -15.89
N ILE A 83 1.51 -10.72 -15.50
CA ILE A 83 2.21 -9.66 -16.25
C ILE A 83 3.13 -10.29 -17.29
N LYS A 84 4.05 -11.13 -16.88
CA LYS A 84 5.04 -11.76 -17.75
C LYS A 84 4.46 -12.55 -18.91
N PRO A 85 3.36 -13.33 -18.77
CA PRO A 85 2.72 -14.03 -19.87
C PRO A 85 1.93 -13.13 -20.82
N ASN A 86 1.69 -11.86 -20.45
CA ASN A 86 0.93 -10.90 -21.22
C ASN A 86 1.86 -9.83 -21.84
N PRO A 87 2.34 -10.01 -23.08
CA PRO A 87 3.33 -9.12 -23.68
C PRO A 87 2.80 -7.70 -23.91
N VAL A 88 1.49 -7.53 -24.03
CA VAL A 88 0.87 -6.20 -24.14
C VAL A 88 0.94 -5.49 -22.80
N LEU A 89 0.55 -6.17 -21.72
CA LEU A 89 0.58 -5.60 -20.36
C LEU A 89 2.01 -5.30 -19.91
N LEU A 90 2.95 -6.22 -20.16
CA LEU A 90 4.36 -6.02 -19.85
C LEU A 90 4.92 -4.77 -20.54
N ARG A 91 4.65 -4.60 -21.85
CA ARG A 91 5.09 -3.42 -22.62
C ARG A 91 4.50 -2.12 -22.07
N LEU A 92 3.23 -2.12 -21.67
CA LEU A 92 2.59 -0.94 -21.08
C LEU A 92 3.26 -0.55 -19.74
N ILE A 93 3.62 -1.54 -18.93
CA ILE A 93 4.32 -1.30 -17.65
C ILE A 93 5.75 -0.80 -17.91
N GLU A 94 6.48 -1.39 -18.83
CA GLU A 94 7.84 -0.96 -19.23
C GLU A 94 7.86 0.46 -19.81
N ALA A 95 6.78 0.86 -20.51
CA ALA A 95 6.60 2.20 -21.05
C ALA A 95 6.05 3.21 -20.03
N ASP A 96 5.89 2.81 -18.76
CA ASP A 96 5.28 3.60 -17.68
C ASP A 96 3.88 4.16 -18.02
N GLU A 97 3.11 3.41 -18.83
CA GLU A 97 1.76 3.82 -19.19
C GLU A 97 0.78 3.65 -18.02
N PRO A 98 -0.11 4.63 -17.77
CA PRO A 98 -1.08 4.52 -16.70
C PRO A 98 -2.15 3.47 -17.01
N LEU A 99 -2.32 2.51 -16.10
CA LEU A 99 -3.20 1.35 -16.30
C LEU A 99 -4.50 1.45 -15.52
N ASP A 100 -5.57 0.93 -16.12
CA ASP A 100 -6.83 0.68 -15.42
C ASP A 100 -6.69 -0.57 -14.55
N MET A 101 -6.57 -0.35 -13.24
CA MET A 101 -6.42 -1.43 -12.26
C MET A 101 -7.59 -2.42 -12.29
N LYS A 102 -8.83 -1.94 -12.51
CA LYS A 102 -10.01 -2.79 -12.59
C LYS A 102 -9.98 -3.68 -13.82
N LYS A 103 -9.54 -3.14 -14.95
CA LYS A 103 -9.43 -3.91 -16.19
C LYS A 103 -8.44 -5.07 -16.05
N TYR A 104 -7.29 -4.85 -15.41
CA TYR A 104 -6.19 -5.82 -15.42
C TYR A 104 -6.08 -6.65 -14.14
N PHE A 105 -6.26 -6.07 -12.96
CA PHE A 105 -5.83 -6.67 -11.70
C PHE A 105 -6.91 -6.81 -10.64
N TYR A 106 -7.97 -6.02 -10.71
CA TYR A 106 -8.94 -5.91 -9.62
C TYR A 106 -10.34 -6.27 -10.09
N GLY A 107 -11.04 -7.13 -9.31
CA GLY A 107 -12.42 -7.54 -9.58
C GLY A 107 -12.73 -8.92 -9.02
N LYS A 108 -14.01 -9.27 -9.00
CA LYS A 108 -14.48 -10.56 -8.43
C LYS A 108 -13.88 -11.75 -9.16
N ASP A 109 -13.75 -11.65 -10.49
CA ASP A 109 -13.30 -12.73 -11.36
C ASP A 109 -11.80 -12.64 -11.70
N LYS A 110 -11.06 -11.73 -11.04
CA LYS A 110 -9.63 -11.62 -11.25
C LYS A 110 -8.88 -12.53 -10.28
N PRO A 111 -7.78 -13.18 -10.73
CA PRO A 111 -6.96 -14.02 -9.86
C PRO A 111 -6.13 -13.20 -8.86
N SER A 112 -6.06 -11.89 -9.04
CA SER A 112 -5.35 -10.94 -8.17
C SER A 112 -6.29 -10.00 -7.45
N LEU A 113 -5.73 -9.30 -6.48
CA LEU A 113 -6.38 -8.21 -5.75
C LEU A 113 -5.37 -7.12 -5.39
N LEU A 114 -5.87 -5.99 -4.92
CA LEU A 114 -5.08 -4.87 -4.43
C LEU A 114 -5.04 -4.95 -2.91
N GLU A 115 -3.87 -5.22 -2.36
CA GLU A 115 -3.68 -5.41 -0.92
C GLU A 115 -2.86 -4.27 -0.30
N HIS A 116 -3.33 -3.72 0.82
CA HIS A 116 -2.59 -2.71 1.57
C HIS A 116 -1.43 -3.36 2.30
N MET A 117 -0.22 -2.86 2.11
CA MET A 117 0.98 -3.45 2.73
C MET A 117 0.94 -3.37 4.25
N VAL A 118 0.57 -2.22 4.79
CA VAL A 118 0.19 -2.07 6.20
C VAL A 118 -1.33 -2.06 6.31
N ARG A 119 -1.86 -2.84 7.22
CA ARG A 119 -3.31 -2.93 7.43
C ARG A 119 -3.90 -1.58 7.85
N THR A 120 -5.00 -1.18 7.20
CA THR A 120 -5.70 0.08 7.55
C THR A 120 -6.14 0.14 9.00
N SER A 121 -6.44 -1.02 9.62
CA SER A 121 -6.77 -1.09 11.05
C SER A 121 -5.56 -0.78 11.96
N VAL A 122 -4.35 -1.15 11.54
CA VAL A 122 -3.11 -0.83 12.27
C VAL A 122 -2.82 0.65 12.16
N THR A 123 -2.89 1.20 10.94
CA THR A 123 -2.72 2.64 10.69
C THR A 123 -3.77 3.47 11.45
N ALA A 124 -5.05 3.04 11.41
CA ALA A 124 -6.11 3.72 12.15
C ALA A 124 -5.83 3.76 13.66
N LYS A 125 -5.43 2.63 14.25
CA LYS A 125 -5.08 2.57 15.67
C LYS A 125 -3.92 3.51 16.03
N ALA A 126 -2.89 3.59 15.19
CA ALA A 126 -1.77 4.49 15.41
C ALA A 126 -2.19 5.98 15.32
N LEU A 127 -2.99 6.34 14.31
CA LEU A 127 -3.51 7.69 14.17
C LEU A 127 -4.39 8.10 15.37
N LEU A 128 -5.25 7.20 15.85
CA LEU A 128 -6.09 7.45 17.02
C LEU A 128 -5.27 7.59 18.31
N SER A 129 -4.11 6.93 18.39
CA SER A 129 -3.22 7.05 19.57
C SER A 129 -2.49 8.40 19.66
N LEU A 130 -2.50 9.21 18.60
CA LEU A 130 -2.00 10.59 18.64
C LEU A 130 -2.87 11.51 19.52
N GLY A 131 -4.08 11.08 19.88
CA GLY A 131 -5.01 11.86 20.67
C GLY A 131 -5.74 12.93 19.86
N LYS A 132 -6.31 13.90 20.58
CA LYS A 132 -7.06 15.02 19.98
C LYS A 132 -6.11 16.10 19.47
N SER A 133 -6.43 16.65 18.31
CA SER A 133 -5.64 17.71 17.66
C SER A 133 -4.18 17.34 17.37
N PRO A 134 -3.92 16.21 16.70
CA PRO A 134 -2.56 15.84 16.32
C PRO A 134 -1.99 16.85 15.30
N SER A 135 -0.66 16.98 15.29
CA SER A 135 0.00 17.77 14.25
C SER A 135 -0.17 17.13 12.86
N LYS A 136 -0.15 17.94 11.81
CA LYS A 136 -0.17 17.42 10.43
C LYS A 136 1.07 16.57 10.14
N GLU A 137 2.20 16.91 10.76
CA GLU A 137 3.47 16.21 10.65
C GLU A 137 3.37 14.79 11.22
N ASP A 138 2.77 14.61 12.40
CA ASP A 138 2.58 13.28 13.02
C ASP A 138 1.63 12.41 12.19
N VAL A 139 0.51 12.99 11.72
CA VAL A 139 -0.42 12.31 10.82
C VAL A 139 0.26 11.91 9.53
N SER A 140 1.02 12.83 8.92
CA SER A 140 1.77 12.58 7.69
C SER A 140 2.80 11.48 7.88
N TYR A 141 3.54 11.48 9.00
CA TYR A 141 4.52 10.44 9.32
C TYR A 141 3.88 9.04 9.34
N ILE A 142 2.80 8.87 10.09
CA ILE A 142 2.10 7.57 10.17
C ILE A 142 1.58 7.15 8.79
N LEU A 143 0.95 8.06 8.05
CA LEU A 143 0.37 7.74 6.75
C LEU A 143 1.44 7.38 5.71
N ARG A 144 2.55 8.11 5.65
CA ARG A 144 3.67 7.78 4.75
C ARG A 144 4.25 6.39 5.05
N ASN A 145 4.40 6.06 6.32
CA ASN A 145 4.93 4.78 6.76
C ASN A 145 3.89 3.65 6.78
N SER A 146 2.64 3.93 6.36
CA SER A 146 1.63 2.91 6.12
C SER A 146 1.86 2.10 4.83
N GLY A 147 2.93 2.44 4.10
CA GLY A 147 3.30 1.73 2.88
C GLY A 147 2.39 2.05 1.71
N ASN A 148 2.30 1.12 0.80
CA ASN A 148 1.64 1.25 -0.47
C ASN A 148 0.59 0.13 -0.67
N VAL A 149 0.02 0.08 -1.87
CA VAL A 149 -0.78 -1.04 -2.36
C VAL A 149 0.14 -1.98 -3.14
N ALA A 150 -0.05 -3.28 -2.96
CA ALA A 150 0.57 -4.29 -3.79
C ALA A 150 -0.51 -5.07 -4.58
N ILE A 151 -0.20 -5.37 -5.83
CA ILE A 151 -0.95 -6.32 -6.64
C ILE A 151 -0.45 -7.70 -6.26
N VAL A 152 -1.32 -8.51 -5.67
CA VAL A 152 -0.99 -9.87 -5.21
C VAL A 152 -1.98 -10.88 -5.78
N LEU A 153 -1.56 -12.12 -5.93
CA LEU A 153 -2.49 -13.21 -6.23
C LEU A 153 -3.40 -13.46 -5.00
N ARG A 154 -4.62 -13.94 -5.23
CA ARG A 154 -5.52 -14.33 -4.16
C ARG A 154 -4.95 -15.44 -3.28
N GLU A 155 -4.13 -16.31 -3.86
CA GLU A 155 -3.43 -17.36 -3.11
C GLU A 155 -2.34 -16.79 -2.20
N GLU A 156 -1.56 -15.82 -2.68
CA GLU A 156 -0.57 -15.11 -1.85
C GLU A 156 -1.26 -14.32 -0.73
N ASP A 157 -2.40 -13.67 -1.01
CA ASP A 157 -3.18 -12.95 0.00
C ASP A 157 -3.65 -13.86 1.15
N LYS A 158 -3.91 -15.15 0.90
CA LYS A 158 -4.27 -16.11 1.95
C LYS A 158 -3.14 -16.35 2.96
N LEU A 159 -1.89 -16.16 2.54
CA LEU A 159 -0.71 -16.32 3.41
C LEU A 159 -0.52 -15.10 4.33
N LEU A 160 -0.99 -13.94 3.90
CA LEU A 160 -0.82 -12.69 4.64
C LEU A 160 -1.72 -12.62 5.88
N SER A 161 -1.17 -12.17 7.00
CA SER A 161 -1.97 -11.90 8.20
C SER A 161 -3.13 -10.94 7.90
N LYS A 162 -4.35 -11.30 8.27
CA LYS A 162 -5.56 -10.51 7.98
C LYS A 162 -5.81 -9.36 8.96
N SER A 163 -5.10 -9.29 10.08
CA SER A 163 -5.42 -8.34 11.14
C SER A 163 -4.25 -7.56 11.72
N LYS A 164 -3.01 -8.01 11.53
CA LYS A 164 -1.86 -7.45 12.23
C LYS A 164 -0.60 -7.43 11.37
N MET A 165 0.33 -6.60 11.74
CA MET A 165 1.73 -6.62 11.33
C MET A 165 2.52 -7.63 12.19
N PRO A 166 3.75 -8.01 11.80
CA PRO A 166 4.63 -8.85 12.60
C PRO A 166 4.78 -8.36 14.04
N LYS A 167 5.13 -9.29 14.94
CA LYS A 167 5.38 -8.93 16.34
C LYS A 167 6.51 -7.89 16.43
N ASN A 168 6.32 -6.89 17.28
CA ASN A 168 7.25 -5.77 17.51
C ASN A 168 7.45 -4.82 16.30
N TRP A 169 6.70 -4.95 15.23
CA TRP A 169 6.75 -4.01 14.12
C TRP A 169 6.32 -2.60 14.54
N ALA A 170 7.08 -1.60 14.11
CA ALA A 170 6.79 -0.18 14.30
C ALA A 170 6.74 0.57 12.95
N PHE A 171 6.17 1.78 12.94
CA PHE A 171 6.11 2.60 11.72
C PHE A 171 7.47 3.09 11.20
N SER A 172 8.54 2.92 11.97
CA SER A 172 9.93 3.09 11.52
C SER A 172 10.47 1.90 10.74
N ASP A 173 9.79 0.76 10.81
CA ASP A 173 10.24 -0.48 10.17
C ASP A 173 9.71 -0.57 8.74
N SER A 174 10.25 -1.52 7.97
CA SER A 174 9.79 -1.76 6.62
C SER A 174 8.30 -2.12 6.57
N TYR A 175 7.54 -1.47 5.72
CA TYR A 175 6.14 -1.84 5.44
C TYR A 175 6.02 -3.18 4.69
N HIS A 176 7.13 -3.73 4.18
CA HIS A 176 7.18 -5.09 3.61
C HIS A 176 7.17 -6.20 4.67
N ALA A 177 7.36 -5.88 5.94
CA ALA A 177 7.55 -6.85 7.02
C ALA A 177 6.50 -7.98 7.02
N ARG A 178 5.22 -7.67 6.76
CA ARG A 178 4.14 -8.67 6.70
C ARG A 178 4.30 -9.64 5.52
N TYR A 179 4.82 -9.16 4.40
CA TYR A 179 5.08 -9.94 3.20
C TYR A 179 6.29 -10.85 3.40
N ILE A 180 7.34 -10.32 4.02
CA ILE A 180 8.54 -11.08 4.38
C ILE A 180 8.17 -12.23 5.33
N GLU A 181 7.41 -11.95 6.41
CA GLU A 181 6.95 -12.98 7.36
C GLU A 181 6.11 -14.07 6.68
N ALA A 182 5.31 -13.71 5.67
CA ALA A 182 4.48 -14.63 4.92
C ALA A 182 5.21 -15.36 3.77
N GLY A 183 6.47 -15.04 3.49
CA GLY A 183 7.22 -15.57 2.35
C GLY A 183 6.73 -15.07 0.99
N VAL A 184 5.95 -13.98 0.97
CA VAL A 184 5.47 -13.36 -0.27
C VAL A 184 6.50 -12.35 -0.75
N LYS A 185 7.13 -12.63 -1.88
CA LYS A 185 8.17 -11.76 -2.47
C LYS A 185 7.53 -10.62 -3.29
N ILE A 186 8.07 -9.43 -3.20
CA ILE A 186 7.73 -8.27 -4.04
C ILE A 186 8.81 -8.09 -5.10
N VAL A 187 8.41 -7.80 -6.34
CA VAL A 187 9.36 -7.53 -7.44
C VAL A 187 9.87 -6.10 -7.31
N GLU A 188 11.18 -5.92 -7.17
CA GLU A 188 11.78 -4.62 -6.86
C GLU A 188 11.61 -3.57 -7.95
N ASN A 189 11.83 -3.95 -9.20
CA ASN A 189 11.94 -3.00 -10.33
C ASN A 189 10.65 -2.91 -11.17
N ILE A 190 9.58 -3.57 -10.75
CA ILE A 190 8.30 -3.55 -11.44
C ILE A 190 7.29 -2.76 -10.60
N ARG A 191 6.82 -1.66 -11.17
CA ARG A 191 5.77 -0.82 -10.59
C ARG A 191 4.70 -0.60 -11.63
N VAL A 192 3.46 -0.66 -11.21
CA VAL A 192 2.31 -0.44 -12.07
C VAL A 192 1.78 0.94 -11.81
N ARG A 193 1.91 1.82 -12.80
CA ARG A 193 1.35 3.16 -12.75
C ARG A 193 -0.17 3.09 -12.88
N ARG A 194 -0.86 3.68 -11.92
CA ARG A 194 -2.31 3.75 -11.92
C ARG A 194 -2.80 4.89 -12.80
N ASN A 195 -3.82 4.67 -13.64
CA ASN A 195 -4.55 5.78 -14.24
C ASN A 195 -5.25 6.57 -13.13
N GLY A 196 -5.18 7.89 -13.19
CA GLY A 196 -5.72 8.80 -12.18
C GLY A 196 -7.25 8.80 -12.07
N THR A 197 -7.95 7.83 -12.62
CA THR A 197 -9.41 7.73 -12.55
C THR A 197 -9.81 7.47 -11.10
N ILE A 198 -10.19 8.54 -10.43
CA ILE A 198 -10.84 8.47 -9.12
C ILE A 198 -12.11 7.63 -9.31
N TYR A 199 -12.24 6.59 -8.53
CA TYR A 199 -13.48 5.79 -8.49
C TYR A 199 -14.67 6.73 -8.30
N ARG A 200 -15.50 6.81 -9.34
CA ARG A 200 -16.86 7.32 -9.23
C ARG A 200 -17.74 6.28 -8.58
#